data_9a143d98d0811e7d252a7c9257cd46c0
#
_entry.id   9a143d98d0811e7d252a7c9257cd46c0
#
_cell.length_a   1.000
_cell.length_b   1.000
_cell.length_c   1.000
_cell.angle_alpha   90.00
_cell.angle_beta   90.00
_cell.angle_gamma   90.00
#
_symmetry.space_group_name_H-M   'P 1'
#
loop_
_entity.id
_entity.type
_entity.pdbx_description
1 polymer ?
#
loop_
_entity_poly.entity_id
_entity_poly.type
_entity_poly.pdbx_seq_one_letter_code
_entity_poly.pdbx_strand_id
1 'polypeptide(L)'
;MLGILVLRLRTERGGHYSMFPGKLLHGALFRCIAAYDPAFASELHARKMKPFTIGFFRRTGRSATAVLRAQELNEPHYAEGEELLLRLTALDENVLAALLRIPLGTVLAAGQLSFIVEEILADGRENTGVIAEEELIAAALSAEDAQKIRVSFRSPTVFRVDKDDCAVPRPSLIFASLADKWTWQELPFAVDKDIVRMVAAKLI
;
A
#
# COMPACT_ATOMS: atom_id res chain seq x y z
N MET A 1 1.98 -8.97 13.91
CA MET A 1 1.01 -9.30 12.82
C MET A 1 1.13 -8.29 11.69
N LEU A 2 1.19 -8.77 10.46
CA LEU A 2 1.20 -7.98 9.22
C LEU A 2 -0.12 -8.23 8.48
N GLY A 3 -0.59 -7.25 7.70
CA GLY A 3 -1.87 -7.42 7.03
C GLY A 3 -1.97 -6.71 5.69
N ILE A 4 -2.74 -7.31 4.81
CA ILE A 4 -3.21 -6.72 3.57
C ILE A 4 -4.73 -6.63 3.66
N LEU A 5 -5.24 -5.42 3.59
CA LEU A 5 -6.65 -5.10 3.67
C LEU A 5 -7.13 -4.52 2.34
N VAL A 6 -8.39 -4.71 2.04
CA VAL A 6 -9.06 -3.98 0.97
C VAL A 6 -10.32 -3.34 1.53
N LEU A 7 -10.41 -2.03 1.43
CA LEU A 7 -11.64 -1.32 1.70
C LEU A 7 -12.49 -1.34 0.43
N ARG A 8 -13.74 -1.83 0.54
CA ARG A 8 -14.77 -1.61 -0.45
C ARG A 8 -15.42 -0.27 -0.16
N LEU A 9 -15.36 0.59 -1.13
CA LEU A 9 -15.79 1.97 -1.01
C LEU A 9 -16.92 2.23 -2.00
N ARG A 10 -17.90 3.01 -1.60
CA ARG A 10 -18.87 3.60 -2.52
C ARG A 10 -18.63 5.09 -2.62
N THR A 11 -18.53 5.61 -3.81
CA THR A 11 -18.38 7.04 -4.04
C THR A 11 -19.65 7.77 -3.61
N GLU A 12 -19.55 8.61 -2.59
CA GLU A 12 -20.63 9.46 -2.11
C GLU A 12 -20.71 10.76 -2.90
N ARG A 13 -19.55 11.41 -3.09
CA ARG A 13 -19.40 12.59 -3.94
C ARG A 13 -18.39 12.30 -5.02
N GLY A 14 -18.88 12.30 -6.26
CA GLY A 14 -18.07 12.06 -7.44
C GLY A 14 -17.36 13.30 -7.96
N GLY A 15 -16.55 13.11 -9.00
CA GLY A 15 -15.83 14.17 -9.68
C GLY A 15 -14.55 13.68 -10.33
N HIS A 16 -13.80 14.63 -10.87
CA HIS A 16 -12.48 14.35 -11.44
C HIS A 16 -11.40 14.47 -10.37
N TYR A 17 -10.49 13.53 -10.36
CA TYR A 17 -9.35 13.57 -9.46
C TYR A 17 -8.15 12.83 -10.04
N SER A 18 -6.96 13.21 -9.56
CA SER A 18 -5.72 12.50 -9.89
C SER A 18 -5.82 11.00 -9.59
N MET A 19 -5.27 10.19 -10.47
CA MET A 19 -5.14 8.74 -10.25
C MET A 19 -4.30 8.39 -9.01
N PHE A 20 -3.52 9.33 -8.50
CA PHE A 20 -2.64 9.16 -7.34
C PHE A 20 -3.19 9.93 -6.11
N PRO A 21 -4.31 9.47 -5.52
CA PRO A 21 -4.93 10.16 -4.39
C PRO A 21 -4.16 9.97 -3.06
N GLY A 22 -2.98 9.35 -3.09
CA GLY A 22 -2.24 8.89 -1.93
C GLY A 22 -2.12 9.91 -0.80
N LYS A 23 -1.78 11.17 -1.09
CA LYS A 23 -1.69 12.23 -0.08
C LYS A 23 -3.01 12.50 0.61
N LEU A 24 -4.09 12.58 -0.15
CA LEU A 24 -5.42 12.90 0.41
C LEU A 24 -6.01 11.72 1.16
N LEU A 25 -5.87 10.50 0.62
CA LEU A 25 -6.30 9.29 1.30
C LEU A 25 -5.50 9.05 2.58
N HIS A 26 -4.20 9.33 2.57
CA HIS A 26 -3.38 9.30 3.78
C HIS A 26 -3.97 10.22 4.84
N GLY A 27 -4.26 11.49 4.51
CA GLY A 27 -4.91 12.43 5.43
C GLY A 27 -6.30 11.98 5.87
N ALA A 28 -7.10 11.38 4.98
CA ALA A 28 -8.41 10.85 5.32
C ALA A 28 -8.32 9.70 6.33
N LEU A 29 -7.43 8.73 6.11
CA LEU A 29 -7.20 7.63 7.05
C LEU A 29 -6.71 8.11 8.41
N PHE A 30 -5.78 9.08 8.45
CA PHE A 30 -5.34 9.67 9.72
C PHE A 30 -6.49 10.34 10.48
N ARG A 31 -7.38 11.05 9.79
CA ARG A 31 -8.57 11.62 10.43
C ARG A 31 -9.49 10.53 10.98
N CYS A 32 -9.67 9.43 10.26
CA CYS A 32 -10.46 8.30 10.77
C CYS A 32 -9.83 7.70 12.02
N ILE A 33 -8.52 7.45 12.03
CA ILE A 33 -7.83 6.93 13.22
C ILE A 33 -7.92 7.92 14.37
N ALA A 34 -7.68 9.21 14.11
CA ALA A 34 -7.73 10.25 15.13
C ALA A 34 -9.13 10.43 15.77
N ALA A 35 -10.19 10.06 15.05
CA ALA A 35 -11.55 10.14 15.58
C ALA A 35 -11.82 9.19 16.74
N TYR A 36 -11.13 8.06 16.82
CA TYR A 36 -11.28 7.09 17.91
C TYR A 36 -10.00 6.88 18.74
N ASP A 37 -8.83 7.20 18.20
CA ASP A 37 -7.55 7.14 18.91
C ASP A 37 -6.62 8.30 18.49
N PRO A 38 -6.83 9.50 19.03
CA PRO A 38 -6.04 10.67 18.70
C PRO A 38 -4.58 10.55 19.15
N ALA A 39 -4.31 9.81 20.22
CA ALA A 39 -2.95 9.61 20.73
C ALA A 39 -2.15 8.75 19.76
N PHE A 40 -2.70 7.62 19.32
CA PHE A 40 -2.06 6.75 18.34
C PHE A 40 -1.91 7.46 16.97
N ALA A 41 -2.91 8.21 16.53
CA ALA A 41 -2.81 9.00 15.30
C ALA A 41 -1.65 9.99 15.34
N SER A 42 -1.45 10.69 16.50
CA SER A 42 -0.34 11.62 16.69
C SER A 42 1.01 10.90 16.69
N GLU A 43 1.14 9.80 17.41
CA GLU A 43 2.35 8.96 17.40
C GLU A 43 2.68 8.48 15.99
N LEU A 44 1.70 7.90 15.32
CA LEU A 44 1.86 7.40 13.95
C LEU A 44 2.25 8.53 12.99
N HIS A 45 1.70 9.73 13.17
CA HIS A 45 2.05 10.90 12.37
C HIS A 45 3.50 11.36 12.62
N ALA A 46 4.01 11.25 13.82
CA ALA A 46 5.38 11.61 14.18
C ALA A 46 6.42 10.64 13.60
N ARG A 47 6.08 9.39 13.33
CA ARG A 47 7.00 8.40 12.75
C ARG A 47 7.50 8.88 11.38
N LYS A 48 8.81 8.87 11.16
CA LYS A 48 9.45 9.25 9.88
C LYS A 48 8.97 8.36 8.73
N MET A 49 8.90 7.06 8.96
CA MET A 49 8.33 6.08 8.04
C MET A 49 7.02 5.58 8.61
N LYS A 50 5.99 5.59 7.76
CA LYS A 50 4.68 5.06 8.13
C LYS A 50 4.66 3.56 7.87
N PRO A 51 4.31 2.72 8.87
CA PRO A 51 4.27 1.27 8.70
C PRO A 51 3.00 0.81 7.98
N PHE A 52 2.62 1.52 6.93
CA PHE A 52 1.51 1.14 6.06
C PHE A 52 1.67 1.72 4.66
N THR A 53 1.00 1.11 3.71
CA THR A 53 0.92 1.62 2.33
C THR A 53 -0.53 1.77 1.90
N ILE A 54 -0.75 2.72 0.99
CA ILE A 54 -2.05 2.97 0.36
C ILE A 54 -1.88 2.72 -1.13
N GLY A 55 -2.68 1.82 -1.67
CA GLY A 55 -2.74 1.54 -3.10
C GLY A 55 -3.58 2.55 -3.88
N PHE A 56 -3.82 2.20 -5.15
CA PHE A 56 -4.73 2.95 -6.02
C PHE A 56 -6.15 2.47 -5.86
N PHE A 57 -7.09 3.32 -6.26
CA PHE A 57 -8.45 2.87 -6.48
C PHE A 57 -8.50 1.88 -7.66
N ARG A 58 -9.16 0.76 -7.42
CA ARG A 58 -9.48 -0.24 -8.43
C ARG A 58 -11.01 -0.32 -8.55
N ARG A 59 -11.50 -0.23 -9.75
CA ARG A 59 -12.92 -0.39 -10.04
C ARG A 59 -13.33 -1.86 -9.93
N THR A 60 -14.49 -2.13 -9.36
CA THR A 60 -15.07 -3.48 -9.35
C THR A 60 -15.37 -3.94 -10.78
N GLY A 61 -15.21 -5.24 -11.05
CA GLY A 61 -15.46 -5.80 -12.38
C GLY A 61 -14.40 -5.56 -13.45
N ARG A 62 -13.36 -4.75 -13.18
CA ARG A 62 -12.21 -4.63 -14.08
C ARG A 62 -11.07 -5.55 -13.63
N SER A 63 -10.53 -6.33 -14.56
CA SER A 63 -9.35 -7.16 -14.29
C SER A 63 -8.20 -6.32 -13.74
N ALA A 64 -7.53 -6.83 -12.71
CA ALA A 64 -6.32 -6.21 -12.15
C ALA A 64 -5.18 -6.04 -13.18
N THR A 65 -5.31 -6.69 -14.34
CA THR A 65 -4.37 -6.62 -15.47
C THR A 65 -4.79 -5.61 -16.55
N ALA A 66 -5.94 -4.94 -16.39
CA ALA A 66 -6.30 -3.88 -17.32
C ALA A 66 -5.23 -2.79 -17.25
N VAL A 67 -4.39 -2.73 -18.27
CA VAL A 67 -3.45 -1.62 -18.46
C VAL A 67 -4.30 -0.38 -18.63
N LEU A 68 -4.20 0.55 -17.68
CA LEU A 68 -4.85 1.85 -17.79
C LEU A 68 -4.32 2.50 -19.07
N ARG A 69 -5.21 2.87 -19.98
CA ARG A 69 -4.83 3.62 -21.17
C ARG A 69 -4.27 4.97 -20.72
N ALA A 70 -3.27 5.48 -21.42
CA ALA A 70 -2.62 6.75 -21.06
C ALA A 70 -3.61 7.92 -20.84
N GLN A 71 -4.76 7.90 -21.50
CA GLN A 71 -5.83 8.89 -21.34
C GLN A 71 -6.61 8.76 -20.01
N GLU A 72 -6.65 7.56 -19.41
CA GLU A 72 -7.29 7.35 -18.10
C GLU A 72 -6.36 7.69 -16.93
N LEU A 73 -5.07 7.96 -17.24
CA LEU A 73 -4.04 8.26 -16.25
C LEU A 73 -4.11 9.71 -15.74
N ASN A 74 -4.64 10.63 -16.52
CA ASN A 74 -4.49 12.05 -16.19
C ASN A 74 -5.50 12.60 -15.20
N GLU A 75 -6.73 12.21 -15.22
CA GLU A 75 -7.75 12.58 -14.20
C GLU A 75 -8.99 11.71 -14.38
N PRO A 76 -9.02 10.50 -13.84
CA PRO A 76 -10.20 9.66 -13.93
C PRO A 76 -11.40 10.34 -13.27
N HIS A 77 -12.55 10.21 -13.91
CA HIS A 77 -13.81 10.59 -13.32
C HIS A 77 -14.33 9.46 -12.43
N TYR A 78 -14.68 9.78 -11.20
CA TYR A 78 -15.35 8.90 -10.25
C TYR A 78 -16.83 9.27 -10.22
N ALA A 79 -17.69 8.34 -10.63
CA ALA A 79 -19.13 8.58 -10.63
C ALA A 79 -19.70 8.40 -9.22
N GLU A 80 -20.71 9.19 -8.87
CA GLU A 80 -21.48 8.99 -7.64
C GLU A 80 -22.14 7.60 -7.66
N GLY A 81 -22.09 6.89 -6.55
CA GLY A 81 -22.54 5.51 -6.43
C GLY A 81 -21.56 4.46 -6.97
N GLU A 82 -20.43 4.87 -7.59
CA GLU A 82 -19.44 3.92 -8.11
C GLU A 82 -18.75 3.16 -6.98
N GLU A 83 -18.62 1.84 -7.17
CA GLU A 83 -17.89 0.96 -6.24
C GLU A 83 -16.41 0.91 -6.59
N LEU A 84 -15.57 1.11 -5.58
CA LEU A 84 -14.12 1.11 -5.67
C LEU A 84 -13.50 0.20 -4.62
N LEU A 85 -12.36 -0.35 -4.93
CA LEU A 85 -11.53 -1.11 -4.01
C LEU A 85 -10.24 -0.32 -3.72
N LEU A 86 -9.95 -0.10 -2.45
CA LEU A 86 -8.72 0.53 -1.98
C LEU A 86 -7.91 -0.45 -1.17
N ARG A 87 -6.73 -0.82 -1.69
CA ARG A 87 -5.81 -1.72 -1.01
C ARG A 87 -4.97 -0.96 0.00
N LEU A 88 -4.90 -1.48 1.21
CA LEU A 88 -4.03 -1.03 2.29
C LEU A 88 -3.12 -2.18 2.70
N THR A 89 -1.88 -1.86 3.09
CA THR A 89 -0.98 -2.84 3.69
C THR A 89 -0.52 -2.30 5.03
N ALA A 90 -0.66 -3.09 6.10
CA ALA A 90 -0.16 -2.77 7.43
C ALA A 90 1.07 -3.62 7.74
N LEU A 91 2.16 -2.96 8.13
CA LEU A 91 3.44 -3.57 8.52
C LEU A 91 3.68 -3.48 10.04
N ASP A 92 2.64 -3.19 10.79
CA ASP A 92 2.65 -3.00 12.24
C ASP A 92 1.30 -3.44 12.78
N GLU A 93 1.31 -4.16 13.89
CA GLU A 93 0.10 -4.74 14.49
C GLU A 93 -0.89 -3.67 14.98
N ASN A 94 -0.39 -2.58 15.56
CA ASN A 94 -1.25 -1.50 16.02
C ASN A 94 -1.91 -0.77 14.86
N VAL A 95 -1.17 -0.60 13.76
CA VAL A 95 -1.73 -0.04 12.52
C VAL A 95 -2.77 -0.97 11.93
N LEU A 96 -2.49 -2.28 11.88
CA LEU A 96 -3.47 -3.27 11.42
C LEU A 96 -4.76 -3.22 12.24
N ALA A 97 -4.63 -3.23 13.58
CA ALA A 97 -5.76 -3.12 14.48
C ALA A 97 -6.53 -1.80 14.29
N ALA A 98 -5.81 -0.70 14.10
CA ALA A 98 -6.43 0.60 13.83
C ALA A 98 -7.23 0.61 12.52
N LEU A 99 -6.68 0.05 11.44
CA LEU A 99 -7.37 -0.01 10.16
C LEU A 99 -8.60 -0.92 10.19
N LEU A 100 -8.52 -2.04 10.91
CA LEU A 100 -9.66 -2.97 11.08
C LEU A 100 -10.80 -2.37 11.94
N ARG A 101 -10.50 -1.39 12.78
CA ARG A 101 -11.48 -0.69 13.64
C ARG A 101 -12.23 0.43 12.94
N ILE A 102 -11.88 0.78 11.69
CA ILE A 102 -12.61 1.83 10.96
C ILE A 102 -14.08 1.42 10.85
N PRO A 103 -15.03 2.22 11.39
CA PRO A 103 -16.43 1.85 11.35
C PRO A 103 -16.97 1.82 9.92
N LEU A 104 -17.80 0.83 9.61
CA LEU A 104 -18.54 0.83 8.34
C LEU A 104 -19.46 2.06 8.28
N GLY A 105 -19.62 2.62 7.11
CA GLY A 105 -20.31 3.91 6.92
C GLY A 105 -19.40 5.14 7.11
N THR A 106 -18.14 4.96 7.55
CA THR A 106 -17.20 6.08 7.66
C THR A 106 -16.98 6.74 6.30
N VAL A 107 -17.03 8.07 6.28
CA VAL A 107 -16.76 8.87 5.08
C VAL A 107 -15.28 9.23 5.01
N LEU A 108 -14.61 8.76 3.96
CA LEU A 108 -13.25 9.15 3.61
C LEU A 108 -13.30 10.35 2.66
N ALA A 109 -13.10 11.55 3.20
CA ALA A 109 -13.04 12.76 2.39
C ALA A 109 -11.64 12.95 1.80
N ALA A 110 -11.53 13.01 0.49
CA ALA A 110 -10.30 13.16 -0.28
C ALA A 110 -10.41 14.32 -1.27
N GLY A 111 -10.15 15.54 -0.80
CA GLY A 111 -10.34 16.77 -1.56
C GLY A 111 -11.82 17.03 -1.84
N GLN A 112 -12.19 17.08 -3.13
CA GLN A 112 -13.59 17.27 -3.55
C GLN A 112 -14.40 15.96 -3.53
N LEU A 113 -13.73 14.82 -3.46
CA LEU A 113 -14.34 13.49 -3.45
C LEU A 113 -14.62 13.04 -2.04
N SER A 114 -15.65 12.22 -1.87
CA SER A 114 -15.88 11.47 -0.65
C SER A 114 -16.32 10.05 -0.97
N PHE A 115 -15.91 9.13 -0.10
CA PHE A 115 -16.14 7.69 -0.25
C PHE A 115 -16.64 7.12 1.06
N ILE A 116 -17.66 6.29 1.01
CA ILE A 116 -18.20 5.58 2.17
C ILE A 116 -17.53 4.22 2.26
N VAL A 117 -17.00 3.87 3.42
CA VAL A 117 -16.46 2.52 3.70
C VAL A 117 -17.64 1.56 3.90
N GLU A 118 -17.85 0.65 2.95
CA GLU A 118 -18.93 -0.34 3.02
C GLU A 118 -18.48 -1.68 3.58
N GLU A 119 -17.23 -2.07 3.31
CA GLU A 119 -16.68 -3.33 3.79
C GLU A 119 -15.17 -3.24 3.97
N ILE A 120 -14.63 -3.97 4.94
CA ILE A 120 -13.19 -4.16 5.14
C ILE A 120 -12.89 -5.64 4.94
N LEU A 121 -12.17 -5.97 3.87
CA LEU A 121 -11.77 -7.32 3.54
C LEU A 121 -10.40 -7.61 4.15
N ALA A 122 -10.29 -8.73 4.88
CA ALA A 122 -9.04 -9.24 5.46
C ALA A 122 -9.01 -10.78 5.47
N ASP A 123 -9.92 -11.42 4.72
CA ASP A 123 -10.32 -12.83 4.83
C ASP A 123 -9.87 -13.71 3.65
N GLY A 124 -8.90 -13.24 2.87
CA GLY A 124 -8.39 -13.94 1.68
C GLY A 124 -9.02 -13.46 0.38
N ARG A 125 -10.23 -12.88 0.41
CA ARG A 125 -10.82 -12.27 -0.78
C ARG A 125 -9.95 -11.12 -1.27
N GLU A 126 -9.93 -10.86 -2.56
CA GLU A 126 -9.15 -9.77 -3.18
C GLU A 126 -7.63 -9.84 -2.87
N ASN A 127 -7.11 -11.04 -2.59
CA ASN A 127 -5.73 -11.25 -2.14
C ASN A 127 -5.41 -10.47 -0.86
N THR A 128 -6.34 -10.41 0.07
CA THR A 128 -6.17 -9.88 1.43
C THR A 128 -5.75 -11.01 2.38
N GLY A 129 -5.35 -10.64 3.58
CA GLY A 129 -5.02 -11.60 4.63
C GLY A 129 -4.19 -10.98 5.73
N VAL A 130 -4.15 -11.67 6.84
CA VAL A 130 -3.33 -11.33 8.00
C VAL A 130 -2.40 -12.49 8.26
N ILE A 131 -1.12 -12.21 8.53
CA ILE A 131 -0.09 -13.22 8.78
C ILE A 131 0.78 -12.80 9.97
N ALA A 132 1.22 -13.76 10.76
CA ALA A 132 2.25 -13.53 11.76
C ALA A 132 3.62 -13.31 11.07
N GLU A 133 4.47 -12.47 11.66
CA GLU A 133 5.80 -12.20 11.09
C GLU A 133 6.64 -13.45 10.99
N GLU A 134 6.59 -14.29 12.03
CA GLU A 134 7.30 -15.57 12.09
C GLU A 134 6.84 -16.53 11.00
N GLU A 135 5.54 -16.54 10.72
CA GLU A 135 4.94 -17.37 9.68
C GLU A 135 5.35 -16.91 8.28
N LEU A 136 5.40 -15.59 8.05
CA LEU A 136 5.89 -15.02 6.80
C LEU A 136 7.36 -15.39 6.56
N ILE A 137 8.19 -15.30 7.60
CA ILE A 137 9.60 -15.65 7.55
C ILE A 137 9.77 -17.16 7.30
N ALA A 138 9.04 -18.00 8.02
CA ALA A 138 9.08 -19.45 7.81
C ALA A 138 8.68 -19.82 6.38
N ALA A 139 7.64 -19.19 5.83
CA ALA A 139 7.23 -19.39 4.45
C ALA A 139 8.30 -18.95 3.45
N ALA A 140 8.98 -17.82 3.72
CA ALA A 140 10.06 -17.34 2.86
C ALA A 140 11.30 -18.23 2.89
N LEU A 141 11.65 -18.79 4.06
CA LEU A 141 12.79 -19.70 4.23
C LEU A 141 12.53 -21.10 3.69
N SER A 142 11.29 -21.55 3.69
CA SER A 142 10.89 -22.87 3.15
C SER A 142 10.72 -22.87 1.63
N ALA A 143 10.74 -21.72 0.97
CA ALA A 143 10.68 -21.59 -0.48
C ALA A 143 12.03 -22.02 -1.11
N GLU A 144 12.30 -23.32 -1.15
CA GLU A 144 13.59 -23.92 -1.59
C GLU A 144 13.98 -23.55 -3.03
N ASP A 145 13.07 -23.06 -3.87
CA ASP A 145 13.29 -22.86 -5.31
C ASP A 145 12.79 -21.52 -5.89
N ALA A 146 12.78 -20.46 -5.11
CA ALA A 146 12.43 -19.14 -5.68
C ALA A 146 13.53 -18.60 -6.62
N GLN A 147 13.84 -19.36 -7.69
CA GLN A 147 14.85 -18.98 -8.69
C GLN A 147 14.40 -17.79 -9.55
N LYS A 148 13.12 -17.46 -9.55
CA LYS A 148 12.55 -16.37 -10.38
C LYS A 148 11.53 -15.57 -9.60
N ILE A 149 11.74 -14.26 -9.55
CA ILE A 149 10.78 -13.30 -9.00
C ILE A 149 10.25 -12.44 -10.14
N ARG A 150 8.92 -12.38 -10.28
CA ARG A 150 8.27 -11.45 -11.20
C ARG A 150 7.85 -10.20 -10.44
N VAL A 151 8.42 -9.06 -10.81
CA VAL A 151 8.04 -7.76 -10.28
C VAL A 151 7.19 -7.03 -11.32
N SER A 152 5.98 -6.60 -10.93
CA SER A 152 5.07 -5.84 -11.77
C SER A 152 4.89 -4.43 -11.20
N PHE A 153 5.32 -3.42 -11.93
CA PHE A 153 5.06 -2.03 -11.58
C PHE A 153 3.67 -1.63 -12.06
N ARG A 154 2.80 -1.27 -11.12
CA ARG A 154 1.40 -0.90 -11.39
C ARG A 154 1.19 0.60 -11.51
N SER A 155 2.24 1.37 -11.27
CA SER A 155 2.27 2.82 -11.37
C SER A 155 3.61 3.27 -11.94
N PRO A 156 3.71 4.49 -12.48
CA PRO A 156 4.99 5.11 -12.75
C PRO A 156 5.85 5.07 -11.49
N THR A 157 6.99 4.43 -11.58
CA THR A 157 7.89 4.22 -10.44
C THR A 157 9.23 4.85 -10.77
N VAL A 158 9.74 5.66 -9.86
CA VAL A 158 11.03 6.33 -9.97
C VAL A 158 11.85 5.98 -8.72
N PHE A 159 13.10 5.66 -8.94
CA PHE A 159 14.07 5.40 -7.88
C PHE A 159 14.99 6.62 -7.73
N ARG A 160 15.17 7.07 -6.51
CA ARG A 160 16.10 8.15 -6.24
C ARG A 160 17.49 7.59 -6.00
N VAL A 161 18.44 8.02 -6.83
CA VAL A 161 19.85 7.66 -6.73
C VAL A 161 20.61 8.95 -6.49
N ASP A 162 21.11 9.14 -5.27
CA ASP A 162 21.72 10.40 -4.81
C ASP A 162 20.74 11.58 -4.95
N LYS A 163 20.93 12.43 -5.95
CA LYS A 163 20.07 13.59 -6.22
C LYS A 163 19.22 13.42 -7.48
N ASP A 164 19.48 12.36 -8.25
CA ASP A 164 18.83 12.14 -9.54
C ASP A 164 17.72 11.13 -9.48
N ASP A 165 16.73 11.30 -10.32
CA ASP A 165 15.60 10.38 -10.48
C ASP A 165 15.91 9.37 -11.60
N CYS A 166 15.84 8.08 -11.26
CA CYS A 166 16.08 6.97 -12.20
C CYS A 166 14.77 6.22 -12.45
N ALA A 167 14.27 6.28 -13.67
CA ALA A 167 13.06 5.57 -14.07
C ALA A 167 13.33 4.11 -14.50
N VAL A 168 14.60 3.70 -14.62
CA VAL A 168 14.96 2.34 -15.00
C VAL A 168 14.94 1.44 -13.76
N PRO A 169 14.09 0.38 -13.73
CA PRO A 169 14.01 -0.54 -12.61
C PRO A 169 15.22 -1.48 -12.62
N ARG A 170 16.24 -1.14 -11.84
CA ARG A 170 17.39 -2.01 -11.62
C ARG A 170 17.13 -2.88 -10.39
N PRO A 171 17.41 -4.21 -10.43
CA PRO A 171 17.24 -5.09 -9.27
C PRO A 171 17.91 -4.54 -8.01
N SER A 172 19.13 -4.03 -8.12
CA SER A 172 19.87 -3.43 -7.00
C SER A 172 19.15 -2.25 -6.35
N LEU A 173 18.44 -1.41 -7.11
CA LEU A 173 17.68 -0.28 -6.58
C LEU A 173 16.40 -0.76 -5.91
N ILE A 174 15.69 -1.73 -6.53
CA ILE A 174 14.47 -2.31 -6.00
C ILE A 174 14.73 -2.96 -4.65
N PHE A 175 15.65 -3.92 -4.62
CA PHE A 175 15.91 -4.72 -3.42
C PHE A 175 16.61 -3.93 -2.32
N ALA A 176 17.51 -2.99 -2.65
CA ALA A 176 18.08 -2.10 -1.65
C ALA A 176 17.02 -1.19 -1.00
N SER A 177 16.07 -0.68 -1.78
CA SER A 177 14.95 0.11 -1.23
C SER A 177 14.02 -0.73 -0.33
N LEU A 178 13.83 -2.00 -0.65
CA LEU A 178 13.07 -2.92 0.20
C LEU A 178 13.82 -3.26 1.50
N ALA A 179 15.13 -3.46 1.43
CA ALA A 179 15.98 -3.70 2.60
C ALA A 179 15.97 -2.50 3.56
N ASP A 180 16.04 -1.27 3.04
CA ASP A 180 15.88 -0.07 3.86
C ASP A 180 14.54 -0.05 4.60
N LYS A 181 13.45 -0.32 3.89
CA LYS A 181 12.11 -0.34 4.48
C LYS A 181 11.98 -1.46 5.52
N TRP A 182 12.56 -2.62 5.25
CA TRP A 182 12.60 -3.73 6.19
C TRP A 182 13.26 -3.33 7.50
N THR A 183 14.45 -2.75 7.42
CA THR A 183 15.21 -2.30 8.59
C THR A 183 14.48 -1.19 9.36
N TRP A 184 13.85 -0.25 8.66
CA TRP A 184 13.12 0.84 9.31
C TRP A 184 11.82 0.40 10.00
N GLN A 185 11.27 -0.74 9.64
CA GLN A 185 10.10 -1.33 10.29
C GLN A 185 10.47 -2.24 11.47
N GLU A 186 11.77 -2.31 11.81
CA GLU A 186 12.27 -3.11 12.93
C GLU A 186 11.79 -4.57 12.89
N LEU A 187 11.67 -5.13 11.68
CA LEU A 187 11.25 -6.52 11.47
C LEU A 187 12.29 -7.49 12.03
N PRO A 188 11.90 -8.75 12.34
CA PRO A 188 12.61 -9.64 13.29
C PRO A 188 14.08 -9.93 13.01
N PHE A 189 14.59 -9.64 11.82
CA PHE A 189 16.02 -9.78 11.54
C PHE A 189 16.54 -8.64 10.69
N ALA A 190 17.80 -8.28 10.94
CA ALA A 190 18.48 -7.26 10.17
C ALA A 190 18.80 -7.75 8.76
N VAL A 191 18.49 -6.92 7.77
CA VAL A 191 18.87 -7.14 6.37
C VAL A 191 19.95 -6.14 6.00
N ASP A 192 21.16 -6.65 5.68
CA ASP A 192 22.26 -5.79 5.24
C ASP A 192 22.00 -5.29 3.82
N LYS A 193 21.75 -4.01 3.71
CA LYS A 193 21.43 -3.34 2.44
C LYS A 193 22.57 -3.46 1.42
N ASP A 194 23.81 -3.40 1.85
CA ASP A 194 24.95 -3.42 0.93
C ASP A 194 25.17 -4.83 0.38
N ILE A 195 24.96 -5.86 1.21
CA ILE A 195 24.92 -7.26 0.74
C ILE A 195 23.77 -7.44 -0.26
N VAL A 196 22.57 -6.97 0.07
CA VAL A 196 21.41 -7.06 -0.84
C VAL A 196 21.70 -6.36 -2.16
N ARG A 197 22.28 -5.16 -2.14
CA ARG A 197 22.63 -4.40 -3.34
C ARG A 197 23.66 -5.15 -4.19
N MET A 198 24.68 -5.71 -3.57
CA MET A 198 25.74 -6.46 -4.25
C MET A 198 25.20 -7.73 -4.90
N VAL A 199 24.36 -8.51 -4.20
CA VAL A 199 23.74 -9.72 -4.74
C VAL A 199 22.75 -9.37 -5.84
N ALA A 200 21.89 -8.38 -5.63
CA ALA A 200 20.88 -7.97 -6.61
C ALA A 200 21.49 -7.37 -7.89
N ALA A 201 22.70 -6.82 -7.84
CA ALA A 201 23.42 -6.36 -9.02
C ALA A 201 23.83 -7.50 -9.97
N LYS A 202 23.84 -8.75 -9.50
CA LYS A 202 24.13 -9.96 -10.29
C LYS A 202 22.86 -10.59 -10.90
N LEU A 203 21.67 -10.10 -10.54
CA LEU A 203 20.41 -10.57 -11.12
C LEU A 203 20.26 -9.95 -12.53
N ILE A 204 19.94 -10.80 -13.50
CA ILE A 204 19.77 -10.42 -14.91
C ILE A 204 18.27 -10.43 -15.24
#